data_5c46fbf3c4d00f6665521aea0970b594
#
_entry.id   5c46fbf3c4d00f6665521aea0970b594
#
_cell.length_a   1.000
_cell.length_b   1.000
_cell.length_c   1.000
_cell.angle_alpha   90.00
_cell.angle_beta   90.00
_cell.angle_gamma   90.00
#
_symmetry.space_group_name_H-M   'P 1'
#
loop_
_entity.id
_entity.type
_entity.pdbx_description
1 polymer ?
#
loop_
_entity_poly.entity_id
_entity_poly.type
_entity_poly.pdbx_seq_one_letter_code
_entity_poly.pdbx_strand_id
1 'polypeptide(L)'
;MPRDIAVVRRLFAAAEQRALDRVLACYSDDVEIAEAGSLPYGGVWRGRDGAIAHAESFMRTWSSFQGPAEVRLDARFWSDGTGSVCAVFRHRAVDTITRARVDSPEVGIYCVRDDRIVSSQMFHADSAALLDFLATAGMSARS
;
A
#
# COMPACT_ATOMS: atom_id res chain seq x y z
N MET A 1 -4.38 -6.23 22.53
CA MET A 1 -4.52 -5.64 21.18
C MET A 1 -5.69 -6.30 20.46
N PRO A 2 -6.56 -5.52 19.82
CA PRO A 2 -7.65 -6.10 19.02
C PRO A 2 -7.13 -7.02 17.92
N ARG A 3 -7.86 -8.11 17.66
CA ARG A 3 -7.45 -9.12 16.66
C ARG A 3 -7.40 -8.55 15.25
N ASP A 4 -8.32 -7.65 14.92
CA ASP A 4 -8.37 -7.02 13.60
C ASP A 4 -7.14 -6.14 13.35
N ILE A 5 -6.70 -5.37 14.35
CA ILE A 5 -5.45 -4.59 14.23
C ILE A 5 -4.26 -5.53 14.02
N ALA A 6 -4.22 -6.67 14.72
CA ALA A 6 -3.12 -7.63 14.58
C ALA A 6 -3.00 -8.15 13.13
N VAL A 7 -4.13 -8.39 12.46
CA VAL A 7 -4.14 -8.80 11.04
C VAL A 7 -3.53 -7.73 10.15
N VAL A 8 -3.96 -6.47 10.32
CA VAL A 8 -3.46 -5.36 9.50
C VAL A 8 -2.00 -5.07 9.80
N ARG A 9 -1.56 -5.20 11.06
CA ARG A 9 -0.13 -5.09 11.40
C ARG A 9 0.72 -6.12 10.67
N ARG A 10 0.23 -7.37 10.57
CA ARG A 10 0.96 -8.41 9.83
C ARG A 10 1.11 -8.05 8.35
N LEU A 11 0.06 -7.47 7.76
CA LEU A 11 0.13 -7.00 6.38
C LEU A 11 1.22 -5.93 6.23
N PHE A 12 1.23 -4.94 7.12
CA PHE A 12 2.19 -3.84 7.06
C PHE A 12 3.63 -4.33 7.26
N ALA A 13 3.84 -5.24 8.22
CA ALA A 13 5.16 -5.83 8.44
C ALA A 13 5.64 -6.61 7.20
N ALA A 14 4.75 -7.38 6.59
CA ALA A 14 5.08 -8.13 5.36
C ALA A 14 5.37 -7.19 4.19
N ALA A 15 4.62 -6.09 4.07
CA ALA A 15 4.84 -5.09 3.04
C ALA A 15 6.19 -4.38 3.20
N GLU A 16 6.56 -4.01 4.42
CA GLU A 16 7.87 -3.41 4.69
C GLU A 16 9.03 -4.35 4.35
N GLN A 17 8.82 -5.65 4.51
CA GLN A 17 9.83 -6.66 4.21
C GLN A 17 9.79 -7.13 2.75
N ARG A 18 8.88 -6.61 1.95
CA ARG A 18 8.67 -7.03 0.55
C ARG A 18 8.41 -8.53 0.43
N ALA A 19 7.76 -9.14 1.43
CA ALA A 19 7.45 -10.55 1.49
C ALA A 19 6.07 -10.82 0.87
N LEU A 20 6.02 -10.98 -0.45
CA LEU A 20 4.78 -11.08 -1.22
C LEU A 20 3.87 -12.20 -0.72
N ASP A 21 4.42 -13.39 -0.47
CA ASP A 21 3.65 -14.53 0.02
C ASP A 21 3.00 -14.24 1.39
N ARG A 22 3.69 -13.52 2.28
CA ARG A 22 3.13 -13.12 3.57
C ARG A 22 2.11 -12.00 3.44
N VAL A 23 2.29 -11.10 2.49
CA VAL A 23 1.26 -10.09 2.15
C VAL A 23 -0.02 -10.80 1.72
N LEU A 24 0.09 -11.73 0.77
CA LEU A 24 -1.06 -12.46 0.23
C LEU A 24 -1.75 -13.33 1.28
N ALA A 25 -0.99 -13.86 2.25
CA ALA A 25 -1.56 -14.67 3.33
C ALA A 25 -2.48 -13.87 4.26
N CYS A 26 -2.39 -12.53 4.26
CA CYS A 26 -3.26 -11.68 5.06
C CYS A 26 -4.63 -11.45 4.42
N TYR A 27 -4.78 -11.73 3.13
CA TYR A 27 -6.01 -11.45 2.37
C TYR A 27 -6.92 -12.67 2.31
N SER A 28 -8.24 -12.42 2.30
CA SER A 28 -9.20 -13.45 1.95
C SER A 28 -9.13 -13.77 0.46
N ASP A 29 -9.69 -14.93 0.07
CA ASP A 29 -9.69 -15.35 -1.33
C ASP A 29 -10.51 -14.42 -2.24
N ASP A 30 -11.48 -13.70 -1.68
CA ASP A 30 -12.35 -12.77 -2.39
C ASP A 30 -12.05 -11.31 -2.07
N VAL A 31 -10.83 -11.00 -1.67
CA VAL A 31 -10.43 -9.64 -1.27
C VAL A 31 -10.69 -8.62 -2.39
N GLU A 32 -11.03 -7.40 -1.98
CA GLU A 32 -11.16 -6.27 -2.89
C GLU A 32 -10.24 -5.14 -2.40
N ILE A 33 -9.34 -4.68 -3.28
CA ILE A 33 -8.37 -3.63 -2.97
C ILE A 33 -8.67 -2.44 -3.88
N ALA A 34 -8.96 -1.28 -3.29
CA ALA A 34 -9.24 -0.05 -4.03
C ALA A 34 -8.10 0.94 -3.84
N GLU A 35 -7.57 1.44 -4.94
CA GLU A 35 -6.52 2.46 -4.98
C GLU A 35 -7.01 3.69 -5.75
N ALA A 36 -6.35 4.84 -5.52
CA ALA A 36 -6.65 6.06 -6.27
C ALA A 36 -6.45 5.82 -7.77
N GLY A 37 -7.49 6.09 -8.56
CA GLY A 37 -7.50 5.76 -9.99
C GLY A 37 -6.45 6.45 -10.83
N SER A 38 -5.89 7.57 -10.35
CA SER A 38 -4.84 8.32 -11.05
C SER A 38 -3.45 7.69 -10.94
N LEU A 39 -3.24 6.76 -10.01
CA LEU A 39 -1.93 6.13 -9.81
C LEU A 39 -1.72 4.98 -10.80
N PRO A 40 -0.46 4.60 -11.11
CA PRO A 40 -0.19 3.48 -12.03
C PRO A 40 -0.80 2.16 -11.60
N TYR A 41 -0.99 1.95 -10.30
CA TYR A 41 -1.65 0.79 -9.72
C TYR A 41 -3.06 1.14 -9.23
N GLY A 42 -3.70 2.13 -9.86
CA GLY A 42 -5.02 2.61 -9.47
C GLY A 42 -6.15 1.68 -9.89
N GLY A 43 -7.33 1.92 -9.31
CA GLY A 43 -8.54 1.17 -9.60
C GLY A 43 -8.87 0.15 -8.53
N VAL A 44 -9.69 -0.84 -8.90
CA VAL A 44 -10.14 -1.89 -8.00
C VAL A 44 -9.59 -3.24 -8.45
N TRP A 45 -8.93 -3.92 -7.52
CA TRP A 45 -8.29 -5.22 -7.76
C TRP A 45 -9.05 -6.27 -6.94
N ARG A 46 -9.48 -7.37 -7.56
CA ARG A 46 -10.36 -8.35 -6.92
C ARG A 46 -9.74 -9.74 -6.90
N GLY A 47 -9.97 -10.44 -5.79
CA GLY A 47 -9.57 -11.82 -5.61
C GLY A 47 -8.06 -11.99 -5.46
N ARG A 48 -7.61 -13.23 -5.41
CA ARG A 48 -6.18 -13.52 -5.24
C ARG A 48 -5.36 -13.06 -6.44
N ASP A 49 -5.85 -13.28 -7.65
CA ASP A 49 -5.14 -12.83 -8.85
C ASP A 49 -5.05 -11.30 -8.89
N GLY A 50 -6.12 -10.61 -8.49
CA GLY A 50 -6.11 -9.16 -8.39
C GLY A 50 -5.14 -8.66 -7.32
N ALA A 51 -5.07 -9.33 -6.17
CA ALA A 51 -4.14 -8.97 -5.09
C ALA A 51 -2.69 -9.16 -5.53
N ILE A 52 -2.39 -10.23 -6.25
CA ILE A 52 -1.05 -10.47 -6.81
C ILE A 52 -0.70 -9.36 -7.80
N ALA A 53 -1.59 -9.07 -8.74
CA ALA A 53 -1.37 -8.05 -9.77
C ALA A 53 -1.20 -6.66 -9.15
N HIS A 54 -1.98 -6.34 -8.12
CA HIS A 54 -1.85 -5.08 -7.36
C HIS A 54 -0.45 -4.96 -6.74
N ALA A 55 -0.02 -5.99 -6.00
CA ALA A 55 1.28 -5.99 -5.33
C ALA A 55 2.43 -5.88 -6.34
N GLU A 56 2.34 -6.61 -7.44
CA GLU A 56 3.36 -6.56 -8.50
C GLU A 56 3.41 -5.18 -9.16
N SER A 57 2.25 -4.59 -9.45
CA SER A 57 2.17 -3.25 -10.03
C SER A 57 2.74 -2.18 -9.11
N PHE A 58 2.42 -2.26 -7.81
CA PHE A 58 2.97 -1.36 -6.80
C PHE A 58 4.50 -1.48 -6.73
N MET A 59 5.00 -2.70 -6.66
CA MET A 59 6.44 -2.93 -6.57
C MET A 59 7.17 -2.47 -7.84
N ARG A 60 6.58 -2.73 -9.01
CA ARG A 60 7.14 -2.28 -10.29
C ARG A 60 7.23 -0.75 -10.35
N THR A 61 6.28 -0.06 -9.75
CA THR A 61 6.25 1.41 -9.72
C THR A 61 7.30 1.97 -8.76
N TRP A 62 7.44 1.40 -7.57
CA TRP A 62 8.15 2.06 -6.47
C TRP A 62 9.47 1.42 -6.05
N SER A 63 9.69 0.12 -6.32
CA SER A 63 10.81 -0.61 -5.68
C SER A 63 12.19 0.01 -5.97
N SER A 64 12.39 0.56 -7.17
CA SER A 64 13.67 1.19 -7.51
C SER A 64 13.90 2.53 -6.80
N PHE A 65 12.86 3.09 -6.16
CA PHE A 65 12.90 4.36 -5.46
C PHE A 65 12.80 4.21 -3.95
N GLN A 66 12.83 2.98 -3.44
CA GLN A 66 12.65 2.72 -2.02
C GLN A 66 13.76 1.84 -1.48
N GLY A 67 14.67 2.45 -0.72
CA GLY A 67 15.65 1.75 0.08
C GLY A 67 15.10 1.44 1.48
N PRO A 68 15.96 0.97 2.42
CA PRO A 68 15.52 0.59 3.77
C PRO A 68 14.76 1.68 4.53
N ALA A 69 15.11 2.94 4.33
CA ALA A 69 14.43 4.05 5.00
C ALA A 69 13.05 4.31 4.41
N GLU A 70 12.92 4.20 3.07
CA GLU A 70 11.69 4.53 2.37
C GLU A 70 10.63 3.45 2.47
N VAL A 71 11.01 2.19 2.67
CA VAL A 71 10.02 1.10 2.81
C VAL A 71 9.29 1.14 4.15
N ARG A 72 9.80 1.89 5.13
CA ARG A 72 9.18 2.00 6.45
C ARG A 72 7.88 2.80 6.33
N LEU A 73 6.82 2.23 6.87
CA LEU A 73 5.48 2.82 6.79
C LEU A 73 5.15 3.69 8.00
N ASP A 74 5.80 3.46 9.14
CA ASP A 74 5.60 4.22 10.39
C ASP A 74 4.12 4.33 10.73
N ALA A 75 3.42 3.20 10.69
CA ALA A 75 1.96 3.16 10.75
C ALA A 75 1.43 3.24 12.17
N ARG A 76 0.26 3.88 12.28
CA ARG A 76 -0.58 3.86 13.49
C ARG A 76 -1.94 3.31 13.12
N PHE A 77 -2.55 2.57 14.05
CA PHE A 77 -3.77 1.81 13.77
C PHE A 77 -4.86 2.11 14.79
N TRP A 78 -6.09 2.16 14.31
CA TRP A 78 -7.30 2.28 15.14
C TRP A 78 -8.34 1.27 14.66
N SER A 79 -9.11 0.72 15.59
CA SER A 79 -10.18 -0.23 15.30
C SER A 79 -11.50 0.33 15.84
N ASP A 80 -12.60 0.07 15.13
CA ASP A 80 -13.95 0.35 15.63
C ASP A 80 -14.49 -0.76 16.52
N GLY A 81 -13.73 -1.85 16.70
CA GLY A 81 -14.13 -3.01 17.48
C GLY A 81 -15.02 -4.00 16.74
N THR A 82 -15.35 -3.76 15.47
CA THR A 82 -16.24 -4.60 14.67
C THR A 82 -15.60 -5.12 13.37
N GLY A 83 -14.29 -4.97 13.24
CA GLY A 83 -13.56 -5.45 12.07
C GLY A 83 -13.10 -4.37 11.10
N SER A 84 -13.47 -3.10 11.32
CA SER A 84 -12.93 -2.00 10.53
C SER A 84 -11.71 -1.41 11.21
N VAL A 85 -10.61 -1.34 10.48
CA VAL A 85 -9.33 -0.81 10.95
C VAL A 85 -8.91 0.35 10.06
N CYS A 86 -8.56 1.46 10.69
CA CYS A 86 -7.96 2.60 10.02
C CYS A 86 -6.46 2.59 10.28
N ALA A 87 -5.65 2.70 9.23
CA ALA A 87 -4.21 2.86 9.34
C ALA A 87 -3.80 4.20 8.75
N VAL A 88 -2.96 4.94 9.49
CA VAL A 88 -2.32 6.16 8.97
C VAL A 88 -0.83 5.89 8.90
N PHE A 89 -0.25 6.11 7.74
CA PHE A 89 1.14 5.73 7.50
C PHE A 89 1.78 6.68 6.48
N ARG A 90 3.03 6.43 6.14
CA ARG A 90 3.79 7.29 5.23
C ARG A 90 4.13 6.53 3.95
N HIS A 91 4.00 7.21 2.82
CA HIS A 91 4.52 6.74 1.55
C HIS A 91 5.76 7.58 1.21
N ARG A 92 6.90 6.92 1.07
CA ARG A 92 8.18 7.58 0.83
C ARG A 92 8.86 6.98 -0.39
N ALA A 93 9.53 7.85 -1.13
CA ALA A 93 10.37 7.42 -2.25
C ALA A 93 11.46 8.48 -2.48
N VAL A 94 12.58 8.05 -3.03
CA VAL A 94 13.68 8.92 -3.41
C VAL A 94 14.28 8.42 -4.73
N ASP A 95 14.52 9.35 -5.64
CA ASP A 95 15.27 9.06 -6.86
C ASP A 95 16.67 9.64 -6.70
N THR A 96 17.68 8.77 -6.64
CA THR A 96 19.06 9.19 -6.42
C THR A 96 19.66 9.92 -7.63
N ILE A 97 19.08 9.76 -8.80
CA ILE A 97 19.56 10.40 -10.03
C ILE A 97 19.08 11.85 -10.11
N THR A 98 17.77 12.07 -10.01
CA THR A 98 17.17 13.42 -10.11
C THR A 98 17.14 14.13 -8.76
N ARG A 99 17.35 13.41 -7.67
CA ARG A 99 17.19 13.86 -6.27
C ARG A 99 15.75 14.19 -5.91
N ALA A 100 14.79 13.82 -6.75
CA ALA A 100 13.37 13.94 -6.42
C ALA A 100 13.05 13.09 -5.19
N ARG A 101 12.10 13.56 -4.38
CA ARG A 101 11.79 12.95 -3.10
C ARG A 101 10.31 13.16 -2.82
N VAL A 102 9.65 12.14 -2.25
CA VAL A 102 8.29 12.28 -1.77
C VAL A 102 8.17 11.60 -0.40
N ASP A 103 7.41 12.24 0.49
CA ASP A 103 7.07 11.71 1.81
C ASP A 103 5.67 12.24 2.12
N SER A 104 4.66 11.39 1.92
CA SER A 104 3.27 11.81 1.96
C SER A 104 2.45 10.92 2.88
N PRO A 105 1.53 11.50 3.67
CA PRO A 105 0.60 10.69 4.47
C PRO A 105 -0.34 9.91 3.58
N GLU A 106 -0.64 8.70 4.03
CA GLU A 106 -1.61 7.82 3.39
C GLU A 106 -2.50 7.21 4.45
N VAL A 107 -3.77 7.00 4.11
CA VAL A 107 -4.74 6.37 5.00
C VAL A 107 -5.30 5.13 4.32
N GLY A 108 -5.29 4.01 5.02
CA GLY A 108 -5.95 2.79 4.57
C GLY A 108 -7.11 2.45 5.49
N ILE A 109 -8.25 2.07 4.91
CA ILE A 109 -9.39 1.53 5.64
C ILE A 109 -9.51 0.06 5.28
N TYR A 110 -9.42 -0.81 6.28
CA TYR A 110 -9.39 -2.26 6.11
C TYR A 110 -10.59 -2.88 6.80
N CYS A 111 -11.25 -3.82 6.12
CA CYS A 111 -12.25 -4.68 6.75
C CYS A 111 -11.64 -6.06 6.97
N VAL A 112 -11.74 -6.55 8.21
CA VAL A 112 -11.18 -7.83 8.63
C VAL A 112 -12.32 -8.75 9.06
N ARG A 113 -12.34 -9.98 8.52
CA ARG A 113 -13.26 -11.05 8.91
C ARG A 113 -12.50 -12.36 8.94
N ASP A 114 -12.75 -13.17 9.98
CA ASP A 114 -12.13 -14.48 10.13
C ASP A 114 -10.61 -14.41 9.99
N ASP A 115 -10.00 -13.40 10.61
CA ASP A 115 -8.56 -13.14 10.62
C ASP A 115 -7.94 -12.94 9.23
N ARG A 116 -8.76 -12.45 8.27
CA ARG A 116 -8.31 -12.08 6.93
C ARG A 116 -8.85 -10.71 6.55
N ILE A 117 -8.11 -10.00 5.73
CA ILE A 117 -8.57 -8.74 5.16
C ILE A 117 -9.46 -9.05 3.96
N VAL A 118 -10.72 -8.63 4.03
CA VAL A 118 -11.69 -8.84 2.94
C VAL A 118 -11.78 -7.64 2.01
N SER A 119 -11.42 -6.45 2.49
CA SER A 119 -11.34 -5.26 1.64
C SER A 119 -10.36 -4.26 2.21
N SER A 120 -9.80 -3.46 1.31
CA SER A 120 -8.98 -2.31 1.67
C SER A 120 -9.28 -1.16 0.72
N GLN A 121 -9.23 0.06 1.25
CA GLN A 121 -9.38 1.27 0.44
C GLN A 121 -8.31 2.28 0.87
N MET A 122 -7.54 2.74 -0.11
CA MET A 122 -6.43 3.66 0.13
C MET A 122 -6.82 5.08 -0.20
N PHE A 123 -6.38 6.02 0.63
CA PHE A 123 -6.54 7.45 0.43
C PHE A 123 -5.18 8.12 0.59
N HIS A 124 -4.82 8.97 -0.36
CA HIS A 124 -3.58 9.71 -0.32
C HIS A 124 -3.87 11.17 0.01
N ALA A 125 -3.07 11.74 0.93
CA ALA A 125 -3.19 13.15 1.24
C ALA A 125 -2.84 14.03 0.03
N ASP A 126 -1.90 13.56 -0.81
CA ASP A 126 -1.41 14.32 -1.95
C ASP A 126 -0.99 13.38 -3.08
N SER A 127 -1.98 12.87 -3.84
CA SER A 127 -1.67 12.01 -4.98
C SER A 127 -0.94 12.77 -6.10
N ALA A 128 -1.15 14.09 -6.20
CA ALA A 128 -0.42 14.90 -7.16
C ALA A 128 1.08 14.88 -6.89
N ALA A 129 1.51 14.91 -5.63
CA ALA A 129 2.92 14.81 -5.27
C ALA A 129 3.54 13.47 -5.71
N LEU A 130 2.79 12.38 -5.58
CA LEU A 130 3.24 11.06 -6.04
C LEU A 130 3.41 11.04 -7.56
N LEU A 131 2.44 11.60 -8.29
CA LEU A 131 2.49 11.66 -9.75
C LEU A 131 3.62 12.58 -10.24
N ASP A 132 3.83 13.72 -9.58
CA ASP A 132 4.93 14.62 -9.89
C ASP A 132 6.30 13.95 -9.68
N PHE A 133 6.43 13.20 -8.59
CA PHE A 133 7.64 12.42 -8.34
C PHE A 133 7.91 11.43 -9.49
N LEU A 134 6.90 10.66 -9.88
CA LEU A 134 7.02 9.65 -10.93
C LEU A 134 7.34 10.30 -12.28
N ALA A 135 6.74 11.44 -12.59
CA ALA A 135 7.03 12.18 -13.82
C ALA A 135 8.47 12.69 -13.84
N THR A 136 8.95 13.25 -12.73
CA THR A 136 10.33 13.73 -12.59
C THR A 136 11.34 12.58 -12.72
N ALA A 137 11.04 11.42 -12.12
CA ALA A 137 11.87 10.24 -12.22
C ALA A 137 11.78 9.53 -13.58
N GLY A 138 10.89 9.99 -14.48
CA GLY A 138 10.75 9.46 -15.83
C GLY A 138 9.93 8.17 -15.92
N MET A 139 9.21 7.79 -14.87
CA MET A 139 8.39 6.57 -14.90
C MET A 139 7.26 6.66 -15.90
N SER A 140 6.60 7.83 -16.02
CA SER A 140 5.52 8.02 -16.98
C SER A 140 5.97 7.93 -18.44
N ALA A 141 7.25 8.22 -18.72
CA ALA A 141 7.80 8.14 -20.07
C ALA A 141 8.19 6.70 -20.47
N ARG A 142 8.19 5.76 -19.53
CA ARG A 142 8.56 4.36 -19.75
C ARG A 142 7.36 3.43 -19.94
N SER A 143 6.18 3.93 -19.68
CA SER A 143 4.93 3.14 -19.76
C SER A 143 4.40 3.03 -21.17
#